data_7e33867ebe47748d44a3d98a003be0bc
#
_entry.id   7e33867ebe47748d44a3d98a003be0bc
#
_cell.length_a   1.000
_cell.length_b   1.000
_cell.length_c   1.000
_cell.angle_alpha   90.00
_cell.angle_beta   90.00
_cell.angle_gamma   90.00
#
_symmetry.space_group_name_H-M   'P 1'
#
loop_
_entity.id
_entity.type
_entity.pdbx_description
1 polymer ?
#
loop_
_entity_poly.entity_id
_entity_poly.type
_entity_poly.pdbx_seq_one_letter_code
_entity_poly.pdbx_strand_id
1 'polypeptide(L)'
;MGDEIELEYALRGKAWKVYWFLLKNGNPVGVREVQRSLHFSSPSIAYHHLEQLRELGLVQKQEVGGHYVLVGEVKIGVLRHYVKLGKLLFPRYFFYAVFSTVFYVAFLLFLLQGFDRENLFIITFGAIVCAVFWYEAYRVWSMRPF
;
A
#
# COMPACT_ATOMS: atom_id res chain seq x y z
N MET A 1 -18.89 10.17 -3.17
CA MET A 1 -18.37 9.56 -4.44
C MET A 1 -17.62 10.57 -5.30
N GLY A 2 -18.06 11.84 -5.41
CA GLY A 2 -17.33 12.93 -6.09
C GLY A 2 -16.02 13.27 -5.39
N ASP A 3 -16.07 13.44 -4.08
CA ASP A 3 -14.92 13.85 -3.25
C ASP A 3 -13.78 12.82 -3.23
N GLU A 4 -14.09 11.52 -3.30
CA GLU A 4 -13.08 10.46 -3.36
C GLU A 4 -12.31 10.48 -4.70
N ILE A 5 -13.00 10.76 -5.80
CA ILE A 5 -12.39 10.82 -7.14
C ILE A 5 -11.50 12.06 -7.25
N GLU A 6 -11.94 13.17 -6.70
CA GLU A 6 -11.17 14.43 -6.68
C GLU A 6 -9.91 14.31 -5.82
N LEU A 7 -10.02 13.69 -4.66
CA LEU A 7 -8.89 13.35 -3.79
C LEU A 7 -7.90 12.39 -4.47
N GLU A 8 -8.39 11.38 -5.18
CA GLU A 8 -7.55 10.43 -5.90
C GLU A 8 -6.80 11.09 -7.07
N TYR A 9 -7.43 12.05 -7.74
CA TYR A 9 -6.80 12.82 -8.80
C TYR A 9 -5.75 13.79 -8.25
N ALA A 10 -6.04 14.47 -7.14
CA ALA A 10 -5.13 15.41 -6.49
C ALA A 10 -3.90 14.70 -5.86
N LEU A 11 -4.05 13.43 -5.46
CA LEU A 11 -2.98 12.61 -4.89
C LEU A 11 -2.19 11.84 -5.97
N ARG A 12 -1.80 12.49 -7.07
CA ARG A 12 -0.93 11.87 -8.10
C ARG A 12 0.53 12.33 -7.98
N GLY A 13 1.43 11.49 -8.46
CA GLY A 13 2.85 11.83 -8.59
C GLY A 13 3.55 12.12 -7.27
N LYS A 14 4.12 13.33 -7.13
CA LYS A 14 4.92 13.74 -5.96
C LYS A 14 4.08 13.90 -4.69
N ALA A 15 2.85 14.38 -4.78
CA ALA A 15 1.93 14.51 -3.65
C ALA A 15 1.62 13.14 -3.02
N TRP A 16 1.44 12.11 -3.86
CA TRP A 16 1.27 10.73 -3.41
C TRP A 16 2.48 10.20 -2.64
N LYS A 17 3.71 10.51 -3.10
CA LYS A 17 4.95 10.13 -2.38
C LYS A 17 5.03 10.77 -1.01
N VAL A 18 4.67 12.05 -0.88
CA VAL A 18 4.65 12.76 0.41
C VAL A 18 3.62 12.15 1.35
N TYR A 19 2.39 11.91 0.86
CA TYR A 19 1.34 11.28 1.66
C TYR A 19 1.74 9.88 2.14
N TRP A 20 2.31 9.06 1.26
CA TRP A 20 2.80 7.72 1.60
C TRP A 20 3.92 7.75 2.64
N PHE A 21 4.85 8.72 2.52
CA PHE A 21 5.92 8.91 3.50
C PHE A 21 5.37 9.26 4.88
N LEU A 22 4.41 10.19 4.96
CA LEU A 22 3.73 10.56 6.20
C LEU A 22 3.01 9.36 6.84
N LEU A 23 2.30 8.59 6.03
CA LEU A 23 1.57 7.39 6.46
C LEU A 23 2.51 6.33 7.06
N LYS A 24 3.67 6.13 6.43
CA LYS A 24 4.68 5.17 6.88
C LYS A 24 5.40 5.63 8.15
N ASN A 25 5.71 6.93 8.23
CA ASN A 25 6.45 7.48 9.36
C ASN A 25 5.61 7.54 10.64
N GLY A 26 4.34 7.91 10.52
CA GLY A 26 3.38 7.97 11.63
C GLY A 26 3.68 9.05 12.69
N ASN A 27 4.77 9.77 12.58
CA ASN A 27 5.20 10.85 13.48
C ASN A 27 5.06 12.21 12.78
N PRO A 28 5.01 13.31 13.56
CA PRO A 28 5.10 14.66 13.00
C PRO A 28 6.39 14.86 12.19
N VAL A 29 6.30 15.39 10.98
CA VAL A 29 7.45 15.59 10.10
C VAL A 29 7.61 17.05 9.68
N GLY A 30 8.86 17.49 9.57
CA GLY A 30 9.21 18.81 9.09
C GLY A 30 9.43 18.83 7.56
N VAL A 31 9.28 20.01 6.95
CA VAL A 31 9.50 20.23 5.50
C VAL A 31 10.86 19.73 5.01
N ARG A 32 11.94 20.02 5.77
CA ARG A 32 13.30 19.59 5.41
C ARG A 32 13.49 18.07 5.52
N GLU A 33 12.79 17.44 6.43
CA GLU A 33 12.80 15.98 6.58
C GLU A 33 12.16 15.30 5.37
N VAL A 34 10.98 15.79 4.96
CA VAL A 34 10.30 15.33 3.74
C VAL A 34 11.17 15.54 2.51
N GLN A 35 11.79 16.73 2.37
CA GLN A 35 12.70 17.03 1.26
C GLN A 35 13.85 16.02 1.17
N ARG A 36 14.53 15.75 2.29
CA ARG A 36 15.68 14.84 2.33
C ARG A 36 15.26 13.39 2.05
N SER A 37 14.21 12.93 2.71
CA SER A 37 13.75 11.53 2.59
C SER A 37 13.21 11.20 1.21
N LEU A 38 12.59 12.15 0.53
CA LEU A 38 12.04 11.97 -0.81
C LEU A 38 12.94 12.51 -1.93
N HIS A 39 14.16 12.97 -1.57
CA HIS A 39 15.15 13.50 -2.51
C HIS A 39 14.59 14.62 -3.41
N PHE A 40 13.78 15.52 -2.84
CA PHE A 40 13.31 16.68 -3.60
C PHE A 40 14.42 17.71 -3.77
N SER A 41 14.46 18.34 -4.93
CA SER A 41 15.48 19.32 -5.32
C SER A 41 15.48 20.59 -4.45
N SER A 42 14.34 20.93 -3.84
CA SER A 42 14.23 22.06 -2.92
C SER A 42 13.23 21.83 -1.80
N PRO A 43 13.40 22.52 -0.63
CA PRO A 43 12.41 22.51 0.44
C PRO A 43 11.05 23.08 0.01
N SER A 44 11.04 24.01 -0.94
CA SER A 44 9.81 24.64 -1.45
C SER A 44 8.88 23.62 -2.13
N ILE A 45 9.45 22.62 -2.81
CA ILE A 45 8.65 21.54 -3.42
C ILE A 45 7.99 20.68 -2.34
N ALA A 46 8.73 20.31 -1.31
CA ALA A 46 8.18 19.57 -0.17
C ALA A 46 7.08 20.37 0.53
N TYR A 47 7.31 21.66 0.76
CA TYR A 47 6.34 22.56 1.36
C TYR A 47 5.06 22.66 0.53
N HIS A 48 5.19 22.87 -0.78
CA HIS A 48 4.03 22.93 -1.69
C HIS A 48 3.14 21.70 -1.61
N HIS A 49 3.73 20.50 -1.64
CA HIS A 49 2.95 19.27 -1.55
C HIS A 49 2.37 19.02 -0.15
N LEU A 50 3.04 19.44 0.91
CA LEU A 50 2.50 19.39 2.28
C LEU A 50 1.30 20.33 2.45
N GLU A 51 1.38 21.56 1.90
CA GLU A 51 0.24 22.50 1.90
C GLU A 51 -0.91 21.98 1.03
N GLN A 52 -0.63 21.43 -0.12
CA GLN A 52 -1.63 20.75 -0.95
C GLN A 52 -2.37 19.65 -0.17
N LEU A 53 -1.65 18.81 0.57
CA LEU A 53 -2.26 17.79 1.42
C LEU A 53 -3.04 18.38 2.61
N ARG A 54 -2.63 19.55 3.11
CA ARG A 54 -3.35 20.28 4.15
C ARG A 54 -4.66 20.84 3.65
N GLU A 55 -4.67 21.44 2.46
CA GLU A 55 -5.87 21.95 1.80
C GLU A 55 -6.90 20.86 1.52
N LEU A 56 -6.43 19.65 1.22
CA LEU A 56 -7.27 18.45 1.07
C LEU A 56 -7.72 17.84 2.43
N GLY A 57 -7.36 18.46 3.56
CA GLY A 57 -7.74 17.99 4.89
C GLY A 57 -7.06 16.70 5.34
N LEU A 58 -6.04 16.23 4.61
CA LEU A 58 -5.32 14.98 4.92
C LEU A 58 -4.23 15.17 5.97
N VAL A 59 -3.71 16.40 6.07
CA VAL A 59 -2.59 16.75 6.94
C VAL A 59 -2.93 18.03 7.70
N GLN A 60 -2.52 18.08 8.96
CA GLN A 60 -2.61 19.27 9.79
C GLN A 60 -1.22 19.77 10.15
N LYS A 61 -1.02 21.08 10.11
CA LYS A 61 0.20 21.73 10.57
C LYS A 61 0.09 22.05 12.05
N GLN A 62 1.05 21.60 12.84
CA GLN A 62 1.13 21.94 14.26
C GLN A 62 1.59 23.38 14.44
N GLU A 63 0.96 24.10 15.36
CA GLU A 63 1.31 25.49 15.68
C GLU A 63 2.69 25.58 16.32
N VAL A 64 3.05 24.59 17.14
CA VAL A 64 4.38 24.52 17.80
C VAL A 64 5.30 23.67 16.92
N GLY A 65 6.38 24.27 16.43
CA GLY A 65 7.40 23.58 15.63
C GLY A 65 7.13 23.49 14.14
N GLY A 66 5.95 23.85 13.65
CA GLY A 66 5.62 23.87 12.21
C GLY A 66 5.68 22.51 11.52
N HIS A 67 5.53 21.42 12.28
CA HIS A 67 5.52 20.05 11.78
C HIS A 67 4.14 19.68 11.23
N TYR A 68 4.13 18.77 10.28
CA TYR A 68 2.91 18.25 9.64
C TYR A 68 2.59 16.86 10.17
N VAL A 69 1.30 16.65 10.51
CA VAL A 69 0.78 15.39 11.05
C VAL A 69 -0.41 14.95 10.20
N LEU A 70 -0.53 13.66 9.96
CA LEU A 70 -1.74 13.10 9.34
C LEU A 70 -2.95 13.29 10.27
N VAL A 71 -4.03 13.86 9.75
CA VAL A 71 -5.28 14.07 10.49
C VAL A 71 -6.10 12.78 10.60
N GLY A 72 -5.91 11.86 9.66
CA GLY A 72 -6.56 10.56 9.63
C GLY A 72 -6.02 9.67 8.52
N GLU A 73 -6.13 8.35 8.72
CA GLU A 73 -5.82 7.39 7.66
C GLU A 73 -6.98 7.31 6.68
N VAL A 74 -7.00 8.20 5.69
CA VAL A 74 -7.99 8.11 4.63
C VAL A 74 -7.55 7.01 3.66
N LYS A 75 -8.32 5.93 3.60
CA LYS A 75 -8.08 4.80 2.68
C LYS A 75 -8.53 5.18 1.26
N ILE A 76 -7.74 6.01 0.60
CA ILE A 76 -8.02 6.48 -0.76
C ILE A 76 -7.42 5.51 -1.76
N GLY A 77 -8.20 5.12 -2.78
CA GLY A 77 -7.72 4.38 -3.94
C GLY A 77 -6.88 3.14 -3.59
N VAL A 78 -5.59 3.17 -3.96
CA VAL A 78 -4.67 2.04 -3.76
C VAL A 78 -4.50 1.65 -2.30
N LEU A 79 -4.57 2.59 -1.33
CA LEU A 79 -4.43 2.31 0.11
C LEU A 79 -5.56 1.45 0.67
N ARG A 80 -6.72 1.41 0.02
CA ARG A 80 -7.83 0.52 0.40
C ARG A 80 -7.43 -0.96 0.37
N HIS A 81 -6.42 -1.30 -0.44
CA HIS A 81 -5.91 -2.66 -0.61
C HIS A 81 -4.72 -3.00 0.31
N TYR A 82 -4.29 -2.06 1.17
CA TYR A 82 -3.19 -2.28 2.11
C TYR A 82 -3.69 -2.45 3.54
N VAL A 83 -2.98 -3.29 4.29
CA VAL A 83 -3.14 -3.46 5.74
C VAL A 83 -1.87 -2.97 6.40
N LYS A 84 -2.02 -2.07 7.38
CA LYS A 84 -0.91 -1.57 8.19
C LYS A 84 -0.60 -2.57 9.30
N LEU A 85 0.59 -3.14 9.26
CA LEU A 85 1.10 -4.01 10.31
C LEU A 85 2.34 -3.35 10.95
N GLY A 86 2.12 -2.57 12.01
CA GLY A 86 3.17 -1.73 12.61
C GLY A 86 3.63 -0.63 11.64
N LYS A 87 4.94 -0.64 11.30
CA LYS A 87 5.55 0.30 10.34
C LYS A 87 5.51 -0.18 8.88
N LEU A 88 4.96 -1.38 8.63
CA LEU A 88 4.91 -1.99 7.31
C LEU A 88 3.48 -1.98 6.76
N LEU A 89 3.36 -1.65 5.48
CA LEU A 89 2.13 -1.68 4.71
C LEU A 89 2.18 -2.88 3.75
N PHE A 90 1.33 -3.87 4.01
CA PHE A 90 1.22 -5.08 3.19
C PHE A 90 -0.05 -5.06 2.35
N PRO A 91 0.02 -5.45 1.06
CA PRO A 91 -1.20 -5.68 0.29
C PRO A 91 -2.01 -6.83 0.90
N ARG A 92 -3.31 -6.70 0.95
CA ARG A 92 -4.22 -7.77 1.44
C ARG A 92 -4.02 -9.06 0.65
N TYR A 93 -3.79 -8.96 -0.64
CA TYR A 93 -3.55 -10.10 -1.52
C TYR A 93 -2.31 -10.92 -1.15
N PHE A 94 -1.33 -10.31 -0.49
CA PHE A 94 -0.17 -11.03 0.03
C PHE A 94 -0.57 -12.10 1.05
N PHE A 95 -1.47 -11.77 1.98
CA PHE A 95 -1.97 -12.74 2.96
C PHE A 95 -2.75 -13.87 2.29
N TYR A 96 -3.56 -13.56 1.28
CA TYR A 96 -4.30 -14.57 0.52
C TYR A 96 -3.37 -15.46 -0.29
N ALA A 97 -2.32 -14.91 -0.89
CA ALA A 97 -1.31 -15.66 -1.63
C ALA A 97 -0.56 -16.64 -0.70
N VAL A 98 -0.11 -16.17 0.47
CA VAL A 98 0.57 -17.02 1.46
C VAL A 98 -0.38 -18.11 1.98
N PHE A 99 -1.59 -17.74 2.38
CA PHE A 99 -2.57 -18.69 2.89
C PHE A 99 -2.92 -19.78 1.87
N SER A 100 -3.23 -19.38 0.62
CA SER A 100 -3.54 -20.33 -0.45
C SER A 100 -2.37 -21.25 -0.76
N THR A 101 -1.14 -20.74 -0.73
CA THR A 101 0.08 -21.53 -0.96
C THR A 101 0.29 -22.56 0.14
N VAL A 102 0.16 -22.15 1.41
CA VAL A 102 0.30 -23.06 2.56
C VAL A 102 -0.76 -24.17 2.49
N PHE A 103 -2.01 -23.81 2.19
CA PHE A 103 -3.11 -24.79 2.07
C PHE A 103 -2.89 -25.75 0.90
N TYR A 104 -2.41 -25.23 -0.23
CA TYR A 104 -2.11 -26.03 -1.41
C TYR A 104 -0.96 -27.02 -1.17
N VAL A 105 0.12 -26.56 -0.52
CA VAL A 105 1.25 -27.43 -0.14
C VAL A 105 0.81 -28.48 0.86
N ALA A 106 0.01 -28.13 1.85
CA ALA A 106 -0.54 -29.09 2.81
C ALA A 106 -1.40 -30.15 2.10
N PHE A 107 -2.24 -29.75 1.14
CA PHE A 107 -2.99 -30.68 0.31
C PHE A 107 -2.08 -31.65 -0.44
N LEU A 108 -1.03 -31.14 -1.10
CA LEU A 108 -0.07 -31.99 -1.83
C LEU A 108 0.65 -33.00 -0.93
N LEU A 109 1.01 -32.58 0.30
CA LEU A 109 1.77 -33.44 1.22
C LEU A 109 0.91 -34.48 1.94
N PHE A 110 -0.31 -34.12 2.32
CA PHE A 110 -1.11 -34.93 3.22
C PHE A 110 -2.31 -35.63 2.56
N LEU A 111 -2.87 -35.07 1.47
CA LEU A 111 -4.10 -35.54 0.86
C LEU A 111 -3.91 -36.17 -0.51
N LEU A 112 -2.79 -35.87 -1.19
CA LEU A 112 -2.54 -36.43 -2.52
C LEU A 112 -2.16 -37.89 -2.42
N GLN A 113 -3.06 -38.79 -2.86
CA GLN A 113 -2.86 -40.25 -2.80
C GLN A 113 -2.46 -40.87 -4.15
N GLY A 114 -2.34 -40.07 -5.19
CA GLY A 114 -1.96 -40.54 -6.54
C GLY A 114 -2.22 -39.51 -7.63
N PHE A 115 -1.83 -39.84 -8.87
CA PHE A 115 -2.01 -38.99 -10.04
C PHE A 115 -3.21 -39.42 -10.89
N ASP A 116 -4.37 -39.56 -10.24
CA ASP A 116 -5.62 -39.80 -10.94
C ASP A 116 -6.16 -38.53 -11.60
N ARG A 117 -7.10 -38.70 -12.53
CA ARG A 117 -7.68 -37.59 -13.29
C ARG A 117 -8.27 -36.52 -12.37
N GLU A 118 -8.91 -36.91 -11.28
CA GLU A 118 -9.50 -35.97 -10.28
C GLU A 118 -8.43 -35.21 -9.53
N ASN A 119 -7.37 -35.89 -9.10
CA ASN A 119 -6.24 -35.27 -8.43
C ASN A 119 -5.46 -34.33 -9.35
N LEU A 120 -5.33 -34.68 -10.64
CA LEU A 120 -4.69 -33.82 -11.63
C LEU A 120 -5.46 -32.51 -11.82
N PHE A 121 -6.82 -32.57 -11.84
CA PHE A 121 -7.64 -31.37 -11.90
C PHE A 121 -7.44 -30.47 -10.68
N ILE A 122 -7.44 -31.03 -9.47
CA ILE A 122 -7.24 -30.28 -8.21
C ILE A 122 -5.83 -29.68 -8.15
N ILE A 123 -4.82 -30.42 -8.57
CA ILE A 123 -3.44 -29.95 -8.64
C ILE A 123 -3.33 -28.74 -9.57
N THR A 124 -3.88 -28.85 -10.77
CA THR A 124 -3.82 -27.78 -11.78
C THR A 124 -4.62 -26.55 -11.32
N PHE A 125 -5.82 -26.76 -10.79
CA PHE A 125 -6.67 -25.67 -10.29
C PHE A 125 -6.02 -24.93 -9.11
N GLY A 126 -5.47 -25.67 -8.14
CA GLY A 126 -4.76 -25.08 -7.00
C GLY A 126 -3.54 -24.27 -7.42
N ALA A 127 -2.77 -24.76 -8.40
CA ALA A 127 -1.62 -24.01 -8.94
C ALA A 127 -2.07 -22.70 -9.60
N ILE A 128 -3.16 -22.72 -10.39
CA ILE A 128 -3.72 -21.52 -11.02
C ILE A 128 -4.17 -20.50 -9.97
N VAL A 129 -4.89 -20.94 -8.94
CA VAL A 129 -5.36 -20.06 -7.85
C VAL A 129 -4.18 -19.41 -7.13
N CYS A 130 -3.14 -20.16 -6.79
CA CYS A 130 -1.94 -19.61 -6.19
C CYS A 130 -1.27 -18.58 -7.11
N ALA A 131 -1.12 -18.89 -8.39
CA ALA A 131 -0.52 -18.01 -9.38
C ALA A 131 -1.30 -16.67 -9.51
N VAL A 132 -2.63 -16.72 -9.52
CA VAL A 132 -3.48 -15.52 -9.58
C VAL A 132 -3.28 -14.64 -8.34
N PHE A 133 -3.28 -15.21 -7.12
CA PHE A 133 -3.08 -14.43 -5.90
C PHE A 133 -1.68 -13.83 -5.82
N TRP A 134 -0.64 -14.55 -6.24
CA TRP A 134 0.72 -14.02 -6.32
C TRP A 134 0.85 -12.92 -7.35
N TYR A 135 0.21 -13.06 -8.51
CA TYR A 135 0.18 -12.03 -9.54
C TYR A 135 -0.49 -10.74 -9.03
N GLU A 136 -1.66 -10.85 -8.38
CA GLU A 136 -2.34 -9.68 -7.80
C GLU A 136 -1.54 -9.06 -6.66
N ALA A 137 -0.92 -9.86 -5.80
CA ALA A 137 -0.04 -9.37 -4.76
C ALA A 137 1.16 -8.60 -5.34
N TYR A 138 1.80 -9.12 -6.39
CA TYR A 138 2.89 -8.47 -7.10
C TYR A 138 2.44 -7.19 -7.79
N ARG A 139 1.32 -7.22 -8.49
CA ARG A 139 0.73 -6.05 -9.16
C ARG A 139 0.49 -4.90 -8.19
N VAL A 140 -0.18 -5.18 -7.06
CA VAL A 140 -0.44 -4.17 -6.03
C VAL A 140 0.87 -3.71 -5.37
N TRP A 141 1.83 -4.61 -5.17
CA TRP A 141 3.15 -4.25 -4.65
C TRP A 141 3.92 -3.31 -5.57
N SER A 142 3.86 -3.52 -6.89
CA SER A 142 4.53 -2.68 -7.89
C SER A 142 3.92 -1.27 -8.02
N MET A 143 2.70 -1.05 -7.52
CA MET A 143 2.06 0.27 -7.46
C MET A 143 2.60 1.18 -6.33
N ARG A 144 3.58 0.70 -5.54
CA ARG A 144 4.24 1.53 -4.54
C ARG A 144 5.01 2.67 -5.21
N PRO A 145 5.04 3.87 -4.60
CA PRO A 145 5.70 5.05 -5.20
C PRO A 145 7.23 5.02 -5.14
N PHE A 146 7.84 3.97 -4.54
CA PHE A 146 9.31 3.69 -4.51
C PHE A 146 9.57 2.19 -4.35
#